data_13d313e34dca3e897f30b8f97604f9d1
#
_entry.id   13d313e34dca3e897f30b8f97604f9d1
#
_cell.length_a   1.000
_cell.length_b   1.000
_cell.length_c   1.000
_cell.angle_alpha   90.00
_cell.angle_beta   90.00
_cell.angle_gamma   90.00
#
_symmetry.space_group_name_H-M   'P 1'
#
loop_
_entity.id
_entity.type
_entity.pdbx_description
1 polymer ?
#
loop_
_entity_poly.entity_id
_entity_poly.type
_entity_poly.pdbx_seq_one_letter_code
_entity_poly.pdbx_strand_id
1 'polypeptide(L)'
;MSQDKKVVLVVDDLPANIGKMAEALGDLYVLKTASSGTRALDYLNSEDPPDLVLLDVVMPGMDGHQVCRAIKANPETADIPIIFVTAQDTHEEEILGRRLGAVDYITKPFNPAIVRARVENHLKLKEYQDILKRRSHLDGLTGLPNRRDFDETLAREWKRGQRLNSPLSLILVDVDHFKNYNDHYGHLKGDDCLRQVSNALAEQGRATDFVGRYGGEEFVALLPHTDLEGGKEVAEKFRRCVADLAIPHQASPVAERVTISLGLATALPGEDQSSASLVQAADERLYKAKQEGRNRLSAH
;
A
#
# COMPACT_ATOMS: atom_id res chain seq x y z
N MET A 1 -4.76 10.32 -24.03
CA MET A 1 -4.20 10.08 -22.68
C MET A 1 -2.80 9.52 -22.92
N SER A 2 -1.76 10.27 -22.57
CA SER A 2 -0.37 9.80 -22.65
C SER A 2 -0.21 8.69 -21.61
N GLN A 3 -0.05 7.44 -22.05
CA GLN A 3 0.41 6.39 -21.14
C GLN A 3 1.83 6.77 -20.71
N ASP A 4 2.04 6.99 -19.43
CA ASP A 4 3.38 7.16 -18.89
C ASP A 4 4.19 5.92 -19.25
N LYS A 5 5.29 6.12 -20.00
CA LYS A 5 6.16 5.02 -20.41
C LYS A 5 6.77 4.39 -19.17
N LYS A 6 6.75 3.05 -19.12
CA LYS A 6 7.41 2.27 -18.07
C LYS A 6 8.91 2.55 -18.00
N VAL A 7 9.45 2.55 -16.79
CA VAL A 7 10.87 2.82 -16.52
C VAL A 7 11.63 1.51 -16.36
N VAL A 8 12.66 1.30 -17.17
CA VAL A 8 13.58 0.14 -17.07
C VAL A 8 14.96 0.63 -16.64
N LEU A 9 15.47 0.09 -15.54
CA LEU A 9 16.83 0.35 -15.08
C LEU A 9 17.78 -0.70 -15.67
N VAL A 10 18.81 -0.24 -16.40
CA VAL A 10 19.89 -1.07 -16.94
C VAL A 10 21.14 -0.87 -16.08
N VAL A 11 21.63 -1.96 -15.50
CA VAL A 11 22.82 -1.96 -14.62
C VAL A 11 23.90 -2.84 -15.25
N ASP A 12 24.99 -2.24 -15.73
CA ASP A 12 26.14 -2.92 -16.33
C ASP A 12 27.35 -1.99 -16.24
N ASP A 13 28.52 -2.50 -15.87
CA ASP A 13 29.74 -1.69 -15.73
C ASP A 13 30.35 -1.32 -17.10
N LEU A 14 29.96 -2.00 -18.17
CA LEU A 14 30.46 -1.77 -19.54
C LEU A 14 29.49 -0.87 -20.33
N PRO A 15 29.89 0.36 -20.70
CA PRO A 15 29.06 1.27 -21.50
C PRO A 15 28.57 0.69 -22.81
N ALA A 16 29.32 -0.21 -23.43
CA ALA A 16 28.95 -0.87 -24.68
C ALA A 16 27.71 -1.78 -24.51
N ASN A 17 27.55 -2.42 -23.35
CA ASN A 17 26.36 -3.24 -23.06
C ASN A 17 25.15 -2.35 -22.81
N ILE A 18 25.32 -1.28 -22.05
CA ILE A 18 24.27 -0.26 -21.82
C ILE A 18 23.79 0.31 -23.15
N GLY A 19 24.72 0.65 -24.07
CA GLY A 19 24.36 1.16 -25.42
C GLY A 19 23.50 0.18 -26.22
N LYS A 20 23.87 -1.10 -26.25
CA LYS A 20 23.10 -2.14 -26.95
C LYS A 20 21.70 -2.35 -26.33
N MET A 21 21.59 -2.26 -24.99
CA MET A 21 20.29 -2.32 -24.33
C MET A 21 19.45 -1.09 -24.63
N ALA A 22 20.07 0.09 -24.70
CA ALA A 22 19.41 1.33 -25.06
C ALA A 22 18.86 1.28 -26.50
N GLU A 23 19.63 0.75 -27.46
CA GLU A 23 19.16 0.51 -28.83
C GLU A 23 17.98 -0.50 -28.87
N ALA A 24 18.02 -1.51 -28.01
CA ALA A 24 16.98 -2.51 -27.98
C ALA A 24 15.64 -2.01 -27.38
N LEU A 25 15.68 -1.11 -26.39
CA LEU A 25 14.53 -0.79 -25.53
C LEU A 25 14.11 0.70 -25.56
N GLY A 26 14.99 1.61 -26.01
CA GLY A 26 14.80 3.06 -25.85
C GLY A 26 13.57 3.64 -26.54
N ASP A 27 13.08 3.02 -27.62
CA ASP A 27 11.84 3.45 -28.29
C ASP A 27 10.57 3.12 -27.49
N LEU A 28 10.63 2.08 -26.64
CA LEU A 28 9.48 1.50 -25.96
C LEU A 28 9.36 1.99 -24.51
N TYR A 29 10.50 2.20 -23.83
CA TYR A 29 10.57 2.46 -22.39
C TYR A 29 11.42 3.71 -22.06
N VAL A 30 11.21 4.26 -20.88
CA VAL A 30 12.15 5.22 -20.30
C VAL A 30 13.30 4.44 -19.68
N LEU A 31 14.53 4.69 -20.14
CA LEU A 31 15.69 3.98 -19.63
C LEU A 31 16.44 4.85 -18.61
N LYS A 32 16.65 4.27 -17.42
CA LYS A 32 17.63 4.73 -16.43
C LYS A 32 18.85 3.79 -16.51
N THR A 33 20.04 4.30 -16.32
CA THR A 33 21.28 3.51 -16.43
C THR A 33 22.15 3.68 -15.21
N ALA A 34 22.74 2.58 -14.72
CA ALA A 34 23.70 2.59 -13.63
C ALA A 34 24.93 1.76 -14.02
N SER A 35 26.13 2.30 -13.76
CA SER A 35 27.41 1.65 -14.05
C SER A 35 27.98 0.88 -12.84
N SER A 36 27.23 0.73 -11.76
CA SER A 36 27.63 -0.02 -10.56
C SER A 36 26.41 -0.40 -9.72
N GLY A 37 26.60 -1.42 -8.88
CA GLY A 37 25.56 -1.85 -7.93
C GLY A 37 25.12 -0.76 -6.96
N THR A 38 26.04 0.04 -6.46
CA THR A 38 25.72 1.15 -5.54
C THR A 38 24.81 2.18 -6.21
N ARG A 39 25.13 2.61 -7.43
CA ARG A 39 24.27 3.55 -8.19
C ARG A 39 22.91 2.96 -8.53
N ALA A 40 22.83 1.65 -8.73
CA ALA A 40 21.56 0.98 -8.95
C ALA A 40 20.66 1.09 -7.70
N LEU A 41 21.20 0.88 -6.49
CA LEU A 41 20.46 1.03 -5.25
C LEU A 41 20.00 2.48 -4.99
N ASP A 42 20.78 3.49 -5.41
CA ASP A 42 20.36 4.90 -5.32
C ASP A 42 19.10 5.16 -6.15
N TYR A 43 19.01 4.62 -7.37
CA TYR A 43 17.80 4.73 -8.20
C TYR A 43 16.58 4.03 -7.60
N LEU A 44 16.78 2.92 -6.92
CA LEU A 44 15.72 2.14 -6.30
C LEU A 44 15.13 2.82 -5.04
N ASN A 45 15.95 3.64 -4.38
CA ASN A 45 15.53 4.43 -3.21
C ASN A 45 15.04 5.84 -3.59
N SER A 46 14.94 6.17 -4.88
CA SER A 46 14.41 7.46 -5.36
C SER A 46 12.87 7.51 -5.27
N GLU A 47 12.31 8.71 -5.39
CA GLU A 47 10.85 8.92 -5.42
C GLU A 47 10.14 8.22 -6.60
N ASP A 48 10.89 7.91 -7.67
CA ASP A 48 10.39 7.26 -8.89
C ASP A 48 11.23 6.00 -9.18
N PRO A 49 10.96 4.86 -8.49
CA PRO A 49 11.68 3.62 -8.70
C PRO A 49 11.35 2.99 -10.07
N PRO A 50 12.26 2.17 -10.65
CA PRO A 50 12.02 1.52 -11.93
C PRO A 50 10.95 0.42 -11.85
N ASP A 51 10.25 0.19 -12.97
CA ASP A 51 9.28 -0.91 -13.11
C ASP A 51 9.96 -2.27 -13.32
N LEU A 52 11.21 -2.30 -13.81
CA LEU A 52 12.01 -3.51 -14.05
C LEU A 52 13.50 -3.18 -14.01
N VAL A 53 14.31 -4.14 -13.57
CA VAL A 53 15.78 -4.03 -13.55
C VAL A 53 16.40 -5.11 -14.46
N LEU A 54 17.24 -4.68 -15.41
CA LEU A 54 18.19 -5.52 -16.13
C LEU A 54 19.53 -5.39 -15.41
N LEU A 55 20.07 -6.48 -14.88
CA LEU A 55 21.18 -6.45 -13.94
C LEU A 55 22.32 -7.36 -14.39
N ASP A 56 23.47 -6.79 -14.68
CA ASP A 56 24.67 -7.61 -14.88
C ASP A 56 25.08 -8.32 -13.59
N VAL A 57 25.45 -9.58 -13.72
CA VAL A 57 25.90 -10.40 -12.59
C VAL A 57 27.31 -10.01 -12.20
N VAL A 58 28.21 -9.82 -13.19
CA VAL A 58 29.64 -9.60 -12.96
C VAL A 58 29.95 -8.12 -13.05
N MET A 59 30.09 -7.47 -11.90
CA MET A 59 30.46 -6.06 -11.80
C MET A 59 31.52 -5.84 -10.72
N PRO A 60 32.42 -4.86 -10.88
CA PRO A 60 33.39 -4.49 -9.84
C PRO A 60 32.72 -3.99 -8.55
N GLY A 61 33.24 -4.40 -7.41
CA GLY A 61 32.75 -3.99 -6.09
C GLY A 61 31.51 -4.76 -5.67
N MET A 62 30.34 -4.20 -5.85
CA MET A 62 29.07 -4.86 -5.55
C MET A 62 28.57 -5.62 -6.78
N ASP A 63 28.56 -6.96 -6.71
CA ASP A 63 28.08 -7.83 -7.79
C ASP A 63 26.54 -7.82 -7.92
N GLY A 64 26.04 -8.33 -9.05
CA GLY A 64 24.61 -8.36 -9.31
C GLY A 64 23.79 -9.21 -8.33
N HIS A 65 24.39 -10.26 -7.77
CA HIS A 65 23.72 -11.09 -6.76
C HIS A 65 23.53 -10.32 -5.45
N GLN A 66 24.50 -9.50 -5.05
CA GLN A 66 24.41 -8.64 -3.86
C GLN A 66 23.36 -7.54 -4.06
N VAL A 67 23.30 -6.92 -5.25
CA VAL A 67 22.27 -5.95 -5.61
C VAL A 67 20.88 -6.61 -5.57
N CYS A 68 20.71 -7.78 -6.18
CA CYS A 68 19.45 -8.51 -6.17
C CYS A 68 18.97 -8.81 -4.75
N ARG A 69 19.85 -9.29 -3.87
CA ARG A 69 19.53 -9.52 -2.45
C ARG A 69 19.06 -8.25 -1.75
N ALA A 70 19.74 -7.14 -1.96
CA ALA A 70 19.38 -5.87 -1.35
C ALA A 70 17.99 -5.39 -1.82
N ILE A 71 17.70 -5.50 -3.13
CA ILE A 71 16.38 -5.17 -3.70
C ILE A 71 15.29 -6.05 -3.08
N LYS A 72 15.52 -7.36 -3.00
CA LYS A 72 14.52 -8.34 -2.52
C LYS A 72 14.33 -8.32 -0.99
N ALA A 73 15.29 -7.81 -0.24
CA ALA A 73 15.19 -7.63 1.21
C ALA A 73 14.40 -6.37 1.61
N ASN A 74 14.24 -5.39 0.71
CA ASN A 74 13.47 -4.18 0.99
C ASN A 74 12.01 -4.35 0.52
N PRO A 75 11.02 -4.31 1.42
CA PRO A 75 9.59 -4.46 1.06
C PRO A 75 9.09 -3.48 -0.01
N GLU A 76 9.68 -2.27 -0.11
CA GLU A 76 9.29 -1.25 -1.09
C GLU A 76 9.76 -1.59 -2.51
N THR A 77 10.82 -2.39 -2.66
CA THR A 77 11.42 -2.76 -3.95
C THR A 77 11.35 -4.26 -4.26
N ALA A 78 10.94 -5.09 -3.31
CA ALA A 78 10.93 -6.55 -3.44
C ALA A 78 10.12 -7.05 -4.64
N ASP A 79 9.05 -6.34 -5.01
CA ASP A 79 8.17 -6.69 -6.13
C ASP A 79 8.70 -6.25 -7.50
N ILE A 80 9.79 -5.49 -7.57
CA ILE A 80 10.40 -5.09 -8.85
C ILE A 80 11.02 -6.33 -9.51
N PRO A 81 10.61 -6.71 -10.74
CA PRO A 81 11.20 -7.83 -11.44
C PRO A 81 12.65 -7.53 -11.81
N ILE A 82 13.52 -8.51 -11.56
CA ILE A 82 14.94 -8.46 -11.88
C ILE A 82 15.22 -9.53 -12.92
N ILE A 83 15.79 -9.14 -14.05
CA ILE A 83 16.31 -10.05 -15.08
C ILE A 83 17.82 -9.96 -15.05
N PHE A 84 18.50 -11.05 -14.78
CA PHE A 84 19.96 -11.07 -14.86
C PHE A 84 20.45 -11.06 -16.30
N VAL A 85 21.55 -10.35 -16.53
CA VAL A 85 22.26 -10.33 -17.80
C VAL A 85 23.67 -10.88 -17.53
N THR A 86 24.00 -12.07 -18.03
CA THR A 86 25.21 -12.78 -17.65
C THR A 86 25.99 -13.30 -18.86
N ALA A 87 27.31 -13.35 -18.75
CA ALA A 87 28.17 -14.04 -19.71
C ALA A 87 28.27 -15.55 -19.46
N GLN A 88 27.82 -16.01 -18.29
CA GLN A 88 27.89 -17.42 -17.90
C GLN A 88 26.55 -18.10 -18.14
N ASP A 89 26.57 -19.18 -18.89
CA ASP A 89 25.40 -20.02 -19.23
C ASP A 89 25.53 -21.35 -18.45
N THR A 90 25.74 -21.25 -17.12
CA THR A 90 25.81 -22.43 -16.28
C THR A 90 24.48 -22.65 -15.56
N HIS A 91 24.04 -23.89 -15.52
CA HIS A 91 22.80 -24.29 -14.83
C HIS A 91 22.82 -23.91 -13.33
N GLU A 92 24.00 -23.86 -12.73
CA GLU A 92 24.20 -23.48 -11.33
C GLU A 92 23.89 -21.99 -11.08
N GLU A 93 24.29 -21.09 -12.00
CA GLU A 93 23.97 -19.66 -11.90
C GLU A 93 22.51 -19.34 -12.12
N GLU A 94 21.85 -20.03 -13.04
CA GLU A 94 20.40 -19.91 -13.20
C GLU A 94 19.65 -20.30 -11.92
N ILE A 95 20.01 -21.43 -11.31
CA ILE A 95 19.43 -21.90 -10.05
C ILE A 95 19.67 -20.87 -8.93
N LEU A 96 20.89 -20.35 -8.83
CA LEU A 96 21.24 -19.34 -7.83
C LEU A 96 20.41 -18.06 -8.03
N GLY A 97 20.32 -17.55 -9.26
CA GLY A 97 19.56 -16.35 -9.59
C GLY A 97 18.08 -16.47 -9.22
N ARG A 98 17.45 -17.60 -9.53
CA ARG A 98 16.06 -17.88 -9.14
C ARG A 98 15.87 -17.96 -7.61
N ARG A 99 16.81 -18.56 -6.89
CA ARG A 99 16.79 -18.58 -5.41
C ARG A 99 16.93 -17.19 -4.79
N LEU A 100 17.64 -16.29 -5.45
CA LEU A 100 17.78 -14.90 -5.03
C LEU A 100 16.55 -14.04 -5.36
N GLY A 101 15.59 -14.59 -6.11
CA GLY A 101 14.34 -13.91 -6.45
C GLY A 101 14.36 -13.17 -7.80
N ALA A 102 15.36 -13.41 -8.65
CA ALA A 102 15.29 -12.97 -10.04
C ALA A 102 14.21 -13.75 -10.81
N VAL A 103 13.52 -13.06 -11.71
CA VAL A 103 12.41 -13.64 -12.48
C VAL A 103 12.88 -14.31 -13.77
N ASP A 104 14.05 -13.89 -14.31
CA ASP A 104 14.58 -14.41 -15.56
C ASP A 104 16.09 -14.11 -15.71
N TYR A 105 16.70 -14.60 -16.78
CA TYR A 105 18.09 -14.31 -17.15
C TYR A 105 18.24 -14.16 -18.69
N ILE A 106 19.24 -13.42 -19.12
CA ILE A 106 19.62 -13.19 -20.52
C ILE A 106 21.12 -13.45 -20.66
N THR A 107 21.50 -14.36 -21.55
CA THR A 107 22.94 -14.65 -21.81
C THR A 107 23.56 -13.65 -22.76
N LYS A 108 24.80 -13.26 -22.50
CA LYS A 108 25.65 -12.46 -23.41
C LYS A 108 26.40 -13.41 -24.38
N PRO A 109 26.48 -13.10 -25.70
CA PRO A 109 25.92 -11.93 -26.39
C PRO A 109 24.40 -12.07 -26.57
N PHE A 110 23.64 -11.02 -26.25
CA PHE A 110 22.18 -11.07 -26.31
C PHE A 110 21.63 -10.59 -27.66
N ASN A 111 20.48 -11.16 -28.03
CA ASN A 111 19.68 -10.72 -29.16
C ASN A 111 18.69 -9.65 -28.73
N PRO A 112 18.66 -8.45 -29.37
CA PRO A 112 17.73 -7.37 -29.02
C PRO A 112 16.25 -7.79 -28.99
N ALA A 113 15.82 -8.68 -29.89
CA ALA A 113 14.44 -9.16 -29.94
C ALA A 113 14.09 -10.03 -28.72
N ILE A 114 15.05 -10.83 -28.23
CA ILE A 114 14.86 -11.64 -27.01
C ILE A 114 14.79 -10.73 -25.78
N VAL A 115 15.65 -9.72 -25.69
CA VAL A 115 15.62 -8.73 -24.61
C VAL A 115 14.25 -8.04 -24.56
N ARG A 116 13.75 -7.55 -25.72
CA ARG A 116 12.43 -6.91 -25.80
C ARG A 116 11.32 -7.84 -25.31
N ALA A 117 11.28 -9.07 -25.82
CA ALA A 117 10.24 -10.03 -25.47
C ALA A 117 10.22 -10.36 -23.98
N ARG A 118 11.40 -10.55 -23.36
CA ARG A 118 11.49 -10.87 -21.92
C ARG A 118 11.08 -9.68 -21.06
N VAL A 119 11.55 -8.47 -21.35
CA VAL A 119 11.18 -7.24 -20.66
C VAL A 119 9.67 -7.02 -20.75
N GLU A 120 9.09 -7.10 -21.96
CA GLU A 120 7.65 -6.94 -22.16
C GLU A 120 6.83 -7.95 -21.37
N ASN A 121 7.22 -9.23 -21.38
CA ASN A 121 6.51 -10.28 -20.68
C ASN A 121 6.54 -10.06 -19.15
N HIS A 122 7.69 -9.72 -18.59
CA HIS A 122 7.80 -9.51 -17.15
C HIS A 122 7.14 -8.22 -16.68
N LEU A 123 7.14 -7.15 -17.48
CA LEU A 123 6.35 -5.95 -17.19
C LEU A 123 4.84 -6.22 -17.21
N LYS A 124 4.35 -7.00 -18.19
CA LYS A 124 2.94 -7.43 -18.23
C LYS A 124 2.57 -8.30 -17.03
N LEU A 125 3.42 -9.27 -16.66
CA LEU A 125 3.19 -10.11 -15.49
C LEU A 125 3.13 -9.27 -14.20
N LYS A 126 4.04 -8.30 -14.03
CA LYS A 126 4.00 -7.36 -12.91
C LYS A 126 2.70 -6.57 -12.91
N GLU A 127 2.28 -6.02 -14.04
CA GLU A 127 1.03 -5.27 -14.16
C GLU A 127 -0.19 -6.13 -13.74
N TYR A 128 -0.29 -7.38 -14.19
CA TYR A 128 -1.35 -8.29 -13.76
C TYR A 128 -1.28 -8.60 -12.26
N GLN A 129 -0.08 -8.81 -11.70
CA GLN A 129 0.10 -9.02 -10.27
C GLN A 129 -0.34 -7.78 -9.47
N ASP A 130 0.01 -6.58 -9.92
CA ASP A 130 -0.37 -5.32 -9.28
C ASP A 130 -1.90 -5.10 -9.34
N ILE A 131 -2.55 -5.44 -10.46
CA ILE A 131 -4.02 -5.41 -10.60
C ILE A 131 -4.68 -6.41 -9.63
N LEU A 132 -4.16 -7.63 -9.54
CA LEU A 132 -4.69 -8.64 -8.62
C LEU A 132 -4.48 -8.22 -7.16
N LYS A 133 -3.31 -7.67 -6.82
CA LYS A 133 -3.05 -7.10 -5.50
C LYS A 133 -4.03 -5.97 -5.18
N ARG A 134 -4.20 -4.99 -6.07
CA ARG A 134 -5.17 -3.89 -5.90
C ARG A 134 -6.59 -4.39 -5.69
N ARG A 135 -7.05 -5.38 -6.48
CA ARG A 135 -8.36 -6.00 -6.28
C ARG A 135 -8.48 -6.73 -4.94
N SER A 136 -7.38 -7.30 -4.43
CA SER A 136 -7.32 -7.94 -3.11
C SER A 136 -7.25 -6.95 -1.95
N HIS A 137 -6.99 -5.66 -2.19
CA HIS A 137 -6.84 -4.61 -1.17
C HIS A 137 -8.10 -3.75 -0.99
N LEU A 138 -9.10 -3.92 -1.86
CA LEU A 138 -10.37 -3.20 -1.75
C LEU A 138 -11.48 -4.09 -1.17
N ASP A 139 -12.37 -3.49 -0.41
CA ASP A 139 -13.62 -4.11 0.03
C ASP A 139 -14.62 -4.16 -1.13
N GLY A 140 -15.16 -5.33 -1.41
CA GLY A 140 -16.03 -5.56 -2.58
C GLY A 140 -17.38 -4.85 -2.51
N LEU A 141 -17.84 -4.42 -1.33
CA LEU A 141 -19.11 -3.71 -1.15
C LEU A 141 -18.93 -2.19 -1.28
N THR A 142 -17.94 -1.66 -0.58
CA THR A 142 -17.77 -0.21 -0.40
C THR A 142 -16.74 0.40 -1.35
N GLY A 143 -15.86 -0.40 -1.94
CA GLY A 143 -14.75 0.08 -2.75
C GLY A 143 -13.62 0.76 -1.95
N LEU A 144 -13.76 0.88 -0.63
CA LEU A 144 -12.69 1.37 0.24
C LEU A 144 -11.57 0.33 0.39
N PRO A 145 -10.37 0.73 0.80
CA PRO A 145 -9.34 -0.16 1.30
C PRO A 145 -9.92 -1.13 2.35
N ASN A 146 -9.53 -2.40 2.27
CA ASN A 146 -9.99 -3.43 3.20
C ASN A 146 -9.04 -3.57 4.41
N ARG A 147 -9.37 -4.47 5.34
CA ARG A 147 -8.59 -4.75 6.55
C ARG A 147 -7.13 -5.12 6.24
N ARG A 148 -6.89 -5.87 5.17
CA ARG A 148 -5.53 -6.27 4.80
C ARG A 148 -4.69 -5.05 4.41
N ASP A 149 -5.25 -4.15 3.60
CA ASP A 149 -4.58 -2.91 3.21
C ASP A 149 -4.35 -1.98 4.41
N PHE A 150 -5.29 -1.97 5.37
CA PHE A 150 -5.10 -1.29 6.65
C PHE A 150 -3.91 -1.86 7.43
N ASP A 151 -3.81 -3.18 7.60
CA ASP A 151 -2.73 -3.81 8.37
C ASP A 151 -1.35 -3.51 7.74
N GLU A 152 -1.24 -3.55 6.40
CA GLU A 152 -0.02 -3.23 5.67
C GLU A 152 0.34 -1.73 5.80
N THR A 153 -0.66 -0.85 5.68
CA THR A 153 -0.47 0.61 5.82
C THR A 153 -0.09 0.99 7.24
N LEU A 154 -0.73 0.42 8.25
CA LEU A 154 -0.38 0.64 9.65
C LEU A 154 1.08 0.27 9.93
N ALA A 155 1.53 -0.89 9.45
CA ALA A 155 2.92 -1.32 9.64
C ALA A 155 3.93 -0.37 8.98
N ARG A 156 3.61 0.15 7.80
CA ARG A 156 4.43 1.13 7.07
C ARG A 156 4.48 2.49 7.78
N GLU A 157 3.31 3.04 8.13
CA GLU A 157 3.23 4.35 8.78
C GLU A 157 3.77 4.32 10.22
N TRP A 158 3.67 3.18 10.93
CA TRP A 158 4.32 3.00 12.23
C TRP A 158 5.84 3.16 12.12
N LYS A 159 6.49 2.43 11.19
CA LYS A 159 7.93 2.55 10.94
C LYS A 159 8.34 3.96 10.50
N ARG A 160 7.50 4.61 9.69
CA ARG A 160 7.73 5.99 9.25
C ARG A 160 7.66 6.96 10.42
N GLY A 161 6.65 6.82 11.28
CA GLY A 161 6.49 7.62 12.50
C GLY A 161 7.68 7.48 13.46
N GLN A 162 8.23 6.25 13.62
CA GLN A 162 9.45 6.01 14.38
C GLN A 162 10.65 6.79 13.82
N ARG A 163 10.87 6.73 12.49
CA ARG A 163 11.99 7.43 11.84
C ARG A 163 11.88 8.96 11.95
N LEU A 164 10.67 9.50 11.82
CA LEU A 164 10.41 10.93 11.77
C LEU A 164 10.06 11.53 13.13
N ASN A 165 9.98 10.70 14.19
CA ASN A 165 9.52 11.09 15.52
C ASN A 165 8.19 11.87 15.46
N SER A 166 7.22 11.34 14.73
CA SER A 166 5.94 12.00 14.45
C SER A 166 4.75 11.19 14.97
N PRO A 167 3.69 11.85 15.46
CA PRO A 167 2.52 11.18 16.00
C PRO A 167 1.72 10.46 14.89
N LEU A 168 1.07 9.37 15.30
CA LEU A 168 0.16 8.58 14.48
C LEU A 168 -1.14 8.41 15.24
N SER A 169 -2.26 8.87 14.66
CA SER A 169 -3.59 8.68 15.22
C SER A 169 -4.36 7.61 14.45
N LEU A 170 -5.15 6.85 15.19
CA LEU A 170 -6.04 5.80 14.67
C LEU A 170 -7.47 6.04 15.18
N ILE A 171 -8.43 6.01 14.26
CA ILE A 171 -9.85 6.08 14.57
C ILE A 171 -10.51 4.76 14.14
N LEU A 172 -11.12 4.04 15.07
CA LEU A 172 -12.07 2.98 14.78
C LEU A 172 -13.50 3.53 14.81
N VAL A 173 -14.30 3.13 13.84
CA VAL A 173 -15.68 3.61 13.63
C VAL A 173 -16.60 2.42 13.53
N ASP A 174 -17.77 2.52 14.14
CA ASP A 174 -18.84 1.49 14.05
C ASP A 174 -20.19 2.15 13.83
N VAL A 175 -20.99 1.58 12.92
CA VAL A 175 -22.33 2.08 12.62
C VAL A 175 -23.29 1.62 13.72
N ASP A 176 -23.84 2.57 14.44
CA ASP A 176 -24.69 2.31 15.61
C ASP A 176 -25.94 1.51 15.28
N HIS A 177 -26.14 0.41 16.01
CA HIS A 177 -27.31 -0.48 15.86
C HIS A 177 -27.54 -1.00 14.44
N PHE A 178 -26.48 -1.23 13.66
CA PHE A 178 -26.57 -1.66 12.26
C PHE A 178 -27.31 -3.00 12.09
N LYS A 179 -27.20 -3.90 13.06
CA LYS A 179 -28.01 -5.13 13.06
C LYS A 179 -29.50 -4.81 13.07
N ASN A 180 -29.97 -3.89 13.94
CA ASN A 180 -31.36 -3.47 13.98
C ASN A 180 -31.79 -2.81 12.66
N TYR A 181 -30.90 -2.09 12.01
CA TYR A 181 -31.13 -1.53 10.68
C TYR A 181 -31.41 -2.63 9.65
N ASN A 182 -30.55 -3.65 9.58
CA ASN A 182 -30.71 -4.78 8.68
C ASN A 182 -31.97 -5.57 8.96
N ASP A 183 -32.29 -5.81 10.24
CA ASP A 183 -33.50 -6.54 10.65
C ASP A 183 -34.80 -5.79 10.25
N HIS A 184 -34.74 -4.46 10.23
CA HIS A 184 -35.88 -3.62 9.90
C HIS A 184 -36.02 -3.34 8.38
N TYR A 185 -34.93 -3.02 7.68
CA TYR A 185 -34.95 -2.57 6.29
C TYR A 185 -34.47 -3.62 5.28
N GLY A 186 -33.92 -4.73 5.77
CA GLY A 186 -33.30 -5.78 4.95
C GLY A 186 -31.84 -5.50 4.55
N HIS A 187 -31.10 -6.57 4.24
CA HIS A 187 -29.66 -6.50 3.93
C HIS A 187 -29.30 -5.63 2.73
N LEU A 188 -30.15 -5.59 1.69
CA LEU A 188 -29.88 -4.73 0.51
C LEU A 188 -29.85 -3.25 0.88
N LYS A 189 -30.75 -2.81 1.79
CA LYS A 189 -30.74 -1.44 2.31
C LYS A 189 -29.57 -1.20 3.25
N GLY A 190 -29.15 -2.22 4.02
CA GLY A 190 -27.92 -2.17 4.80
C GLY A 190 -26.67 -1.97 3.94
N ASP A 191 -26.57 -2.69 2.83
CA ASP A 191 -25.50 -2.53 1.86
C ASP A 191 -25.46 -1.11 1.28
N ASP A 192 -26.61 -0.55 0.91
CA ASP A 192 -26.72 0.84 0.42
C ASP A 192 -26.34 1.85 1.50
N CYS A 193 -26.71 1.61 2.76
CA CYS A 193 -26.31 2.41 3.91
C CYS A 193 -24.79 2.41 4.07
N LEU A 194 -24.15 1.23 4.06
CA LEU A 194 -22.69 1.12 4.19
C LEU A 194 -21.95 1.82 3.04
N ARG A 195 -22.46 1.77 1.80
CA ARG A 195 -21.89 2.52 0.67
C ARG A 195 -21.97 4.02 0.87
N GLN A 196 -23.10 4.53 1.36
CA GLN A 196 -23.24 5.96 1.63
C GLN A 196 -22.33 6.42 2.77
N VAL A 197 -22.26 5.66 3.87
CA VAL A 197 -21.39 5.93 5.00
C VAL A 197 -19.93 5.91 4.54
N SER A 198 -19.51 4.91 3.76
CA SER A 198 -18.13 4.78 3.28
C SER A 198 -17.71 5.97 2.41
N ASN A 199 -18.57 6.42 1.50
CA ASN A 199 -18.29 7.59 0.65
C ASN A 199 -18.16 8.86 1.50
N ALA A 200 -19.07 9.07 2.45
CA ALA A 200 -19.02 10.24 3.33
C ALA A 200 -17.74 10.27 4.18
N LEU A 201 -17.28 9.14 4.70
CA LEU A 201 -16.03 9.05 5.45
C LEU A 201 -14.81 9.32 4.55
N ALA A 202 -14.78 8.74 3.35
CA ALA A 202 -13.68 8.91 2.41
C ALA A 202 -13.48 10.37 1.98
N GLU A 203 -14.56 11.12 1.77
CA GLU A 203 -14.52 12.53 1.38
C GLU A 203 -13.96 13.45 2.46
N GLN A 204 -13.94 13.03 3.73
CA GLN A 204 -13.38 13.82 4.84
C GLN A 204 -11.88 13.59 5.06
N GLY A 205 -11.32 12.50 4.55
CA GLY A 205 -9.89 12.19 4.66
C GLY A 205 -9.03 13.09 3.76
N ARG A 206 -7.83 13.42 4.22
CA ARG A 206 -6.80 14.08 3.40
C ARG A 206 -6.16 13.05 2.46
N ALA A 207 -5.43 13.49 1.45
CA ALA A 207 -4.69 12.60 0.55
C ALA A 207 -3.65 11.71 1.27
N THR A 208 -3.18 12.13 2.44
CA THR A 208 -2.24 11.39 3.29
C THR A 208 -2.91 10.45 4.28
N ASP A 209 -4.23 10.60 4.49
CA ASP A 209 -4.98 9.82 5.45
C ASP A 209 -5.44 8.52 4.79
N PHE A 210 -5.47 7.45 5.57
CA PHE A 210 -6.05 6.19 5.14
C PHE A 210 -7.47 6.09 5.71
N VAL A 211 -8.45 5.75 4.87
CA VAL A 211 -9.80 5.41 5.29
C VAL A 211 -10.17 4.08 4.65
N GLY A 212 -10.58 3.11 5.47
CA GLY A 212 -10.86 1.75 5.01
C GLY A 212 -12.03 1.10 5.76
N ARG A 213 -12.52 -0.04 5.21
CA ARG A 213 -13.48 -0.89 5.89
C ARG A 213 -12.74 -1.97 6.68
N TYR A 214 -12.94 -1.97 8.00
CA TYR A 214 -12.27 -2.91 8.90
C TYR A 214 -12.97 -4.28 8.91
N GLY A 215 -14.30 -4.30 8.80
CA GLY A 215 -15.11 -5.52 8.66
C GLY A 215 -16.56 -5.28 9.05
N GLY A 216 -17.54 -6.00 8.47
CA GLY A 216 -18.95 -5.82 8.79
C GLY A 216 -19.42 -4.38 8.63
N GLU A 217 -19.83 -3.76 9.73
CA GLU A 217 -20.23 -2.35 9.84
C GLU A 217 -19.13 -1.44 10.39
N GLU A 218 -17.89 -1.94 10.51
CA GLU A 218 -16.76 -1.23 11.09
C GLU A 218 -15.88 -0.60 10.02
N PHE A 219 -15.46 0.64 10.25
CA PHE A 219 -14.51 1.37 9.43
C PHE A 219 -13.31 1.79 10.26
N VAL A 220 -12.22 2.14 9.58
CA VAL A 220 -10.98 2.56 10.22
C VAL A 220 -10.36 3.74 9.47
N ALA A 221 -9.79 4.69 10.20
CA ALA A 221 -8.96 5.72 9.61
C ALA A 221 -7.61 5.78 10.33
N LEU A 222 -6.53 5.90 9.53
CA LEU A 222 -5.17 6.11 10.02
C LEU A 222 -4.69 7.48 9.57
N LEU A 223 -4.22 8.30 10.50
CA LEU A 223 -3.90 9.70 10.32
C LEU A 223 -2.42 9.94 10.64
N PRO A 224 -1.52 9.85 9.64
CA PRO A 224 -0.12 10.15 9.82
C PRO A 224 0.10 11.62 10.21
N HIS A 225 1.15 11.88 11.00
CA HIS A 225 1.54 13.23 11.45
C HIS A 225 0.40 14.00 12.14
N THR A 226 -0.51 13.29 12.81
CA THR A 226 -1.70 13.86 13.44
C THR A 226 -1.68 13.52 14.93
N ASP A 227 -1.71 14.53 15.78
CA ASP A 227 -1.80 14.41 17.22
C ASP A 227 -3.24 14.15 17.70
N LEU A 228 -3.42 14.04 19.02
CA LEU A 228 -4.72 13.74 19.59
C LEU A 228 -5.79 14.79 19.27
N GLU A 229 -5.44 16.07 19.28
CA GLU A 229 -6.41 17.14 19.01
C GLU A 229 -6.80 17.17 17.53
N GLY A 230 -5.83 17.03 16.62
CA GLY A 230 -6.11 16.87 15.18
C GLY A 230 -6.95 15.61 14.88
N GLY A 231 -6.67 14.51 15.60
CA GLY A 231 -7.48 13.29 15.51
C GLY A 231 -8.93 13.49 15.95
N LYS A 232 -9.16 14.25 17.05
CA LYS A 232 -10.52 14.60 17.52
C LYS A 232 -11.29 15.43 16.49
N GLU A 233 -10.63 16.38 15.82
CA GLU A 233 -11.26 17.17 14.77
C GLU A 233 -11.73 16.31 13.59
N VAL A 234 -10.89 15.37 13.14
CA VAL A 234 -11.25 14.45 12.06
C VAL A 234 -12.37 13.51 12.49
N ALA A 235 -12.28 12.93 13.67
CA ALA A 235 -13.32 12.05 14.21
C ALA A 235 -14.69 12.75 14.31
N GLU A 236 -14.71 13.99 14.76
CA GLU A 236 -15.95 14.77 14.88
C GLU A 236 -16.51 15.16 13.49
N LYS A 237 -15.65 15.41 12.48
CA LYS A 237 -16.07 15.58 11.09
C LYS A 237 -16.73 14.28 10.56
N PHE A 238 -16.15 13.13 10.83
CA PHE A 238 -16.73 11.82 10.47
C PHE A 238 -18.11 11.64 11.10
N ARG A 239 -18.22 11.91 12.41
CA ARG A 239 -19.51 11.78 13.10
C ARG A 239 -20.60 12.67 12.49
N ARG A 240 -20.25 13.92 12.17
CA ARG A 240 -21.20 14.88 11.57
C ARG A 240 -21.56 14.50 10.16
N CYS A 241 -20.60 14.21 9.29
CA CYS A 241 -20.88 13.90 7.89
C CYS A 241 -21.81 12.68 7.74
N VAL A 242 -21.65 11.66 8.60
CA VAL A 242 -22.58 10.53 8.61
C VAL A 242 -23.98 10.91 9.11
N ALA A 243 -24.07 11.70 10.19
CA ALA A 243 -25.36 12.19 10.69
C ALA A 243 -26.08 13.08 9.67
N ASP A 244 -25.33 13.87 8.87
CA ASP A 244 -25.84 14.79 7.84
C ASP A 244 -26.36 14.06 6.59
N LEU A 245 -25.99 12.77 6.38
CA LEU A 245 -26.63 11.92 5.36
C LEU A 245 -28.13 11.72 5.62
N ALA A 246 -28.56 11.94 6.86
CA ALA A 246 -29.96 11.82 7.28
C ALA A 246 -30.62 10.50 6.86
N ILE A 247 -29.85 9.39 6.78
CA ILE A 247 -30.37 8.06 6.44
C ILE A 247 -31.34 7.63 7.55
N PRO A 248 -32.63 7.38 7.26
CA PRO A 248 -33.60 7.02 8.31
C PRO A 248 -33.24 5.72 9.02
N HIS A 249 -33.34 5.70 10.35
CA HIS A 249 -33.14 4.51 11.19
C HIS A 249 -34.20 4.41 12.30
N GLN A 250 -35.41 4.00 11.92
CA GLN A 250 -36.56 3.93 12.83
C GLN A 250 -36.39 2.92 13.97
N ALA A 251 -35.56 1.89 13.78
CA ALA A 251 -35.29 0.86 14.79
C ALA A 251 -34.10 1.21 15.71
N SER A 252 -33.51 2.40 15.59
CA SER A 252 -32.43 2.84 16.45
C SER A 252 -32.97 3.48 17.73
N PRO A 253 -32.46 3.08 18.91
CA PRO A 253 -32.80 3.75 20.17
C PRO A 253 -31.97 5.03 20.41
N VAL A 254 -31.04 5.38 19.53
CA VAL A 254 -30.11 6.52 19.68
C VAL A 254 -30.62 7.76 18.95
N ALA A 255 -31.07 7.59 17.70
CA ALA A 255 -31.57 8.68 16.87
C ALA A 255 -32.42 8.11 15.73
N GLU A 256 -33.35 8.90 15.17
CA GLU A 256 -34.16 8.51 14.02
C GLU A 256 -33.39 8.38 12.70
N ARG A 257 -32.07 8.48 12.76
CA ARG A 257 -31.14 8.38 11.62
C ARG A 257 -29.95 7.53 11.99
N VAL A 258 -29.23 7.10 10.96
CA VAL A 258 -27.95 6.39 11.11
C VAL A 258 -26.94 7.31 11.79
N THR A 259 -26.27 6.78 12.81
CA THR A 259 -25.17 7.41 13.54
C THR A 259 -23.99 6.47 13.66
N ILE A 260 -22.84 7.00 14.06
CA ILE A 260 -21.63 6.22 14.30
C ILE A 260 -21.04 6.51 15.66
N SER A 261 -20.42 5.50 16.26
CA SER A 261 -19.56 5.62 17.43
C SER A 261 -18.11 5.55 17.01
N LEU A 262 -17.23 6.32 17.64
CA LEU A 262 -15.83 6.42 17.27
C LEU A 262 -14.93 6.25 18.50
N GLY A 263 -13.85 5.48 18.32
CA GLY A 263 -12.76 5.35 19.27
C GLY A 263 -11.47 5.89 18.66
N LEU A 264 -10.86 6.89 19.29
CA LEU A 264 -9.60 7.50 18.85
C LEU A 264 -8.49 7.17 19.83
N ALA A 265 -7.36 6.73 19.31
CA ALA A 265 -6.10 6.62 20.01
C ALA A 265 -4.98 7.29 19.22
N THR A 266 -4.01 7.85 19.93
CA THR A 266 -2.82 8.47 19.35
C THR A 266 -1.58 7.92 20.02
N ALA A 267 -0.55 7.62 19.25
CA ALA A 267 0.75 7.22 19.75
C ALA A 267 1.86 8.02 19.06
N LEU A 268 2.97 8.21 19.77
CA LEU A 268 4.24 8.55 19.17
C LEU A 268 5.02 7.23 19.01
N PRO A 269 5.11 6.68 17.78
CA PRO A 269 5.76 5.38 17.58
C PRO A 269 7.18 5.35 18.14
N GLY A 270 7.47 4.42 19.05
CA GLY A 270 8.75 4.25 19.74
C GLY A 270 9.15 2.78 19.82
N GLU A 271 10.31 2.49 20.45
CA GLU A 271 10.82 1.12 20.60
C GLU A 271 9.97 0.30 21.59
N ASP A 272 9.41 0.95 22.63
CA ASP A 272 8.64 0.29 23.69
C ASP A 272 7.14 0.13 23.35
N GLN A 273 6.71 0.55 22.18
CA GLN A 273 5.30 0.49 21.75
C GLN A 273 5.16 -0.32 20.47
N SER A 274 3.99 -0.90 20.27
CA SER A 274 3.65 -1.63 19.04
C SER A 274 2.45 -1.01 18.33
N SER A 275 2.38 -1.19 17.02
CA SER A 275 1.20 -0.79 16.26
C SER A 275 -0.08 -1.51 16.73
N ALA A 276 0.06 -2.73 17.28
CA ALA A 276 -1.06 -3.49 17.86
C ALA A 276 -1.63 -2.82 19.11
N SER A 277 -0.78 -2.19 19.95
CA SER A 277 -1.25 -1.47 21.13
C SER A 277 -2.06 -0.22 20.78
N LEU A 278 -1.75 0.44 19.64
CA LEU A 278 -2.54 1.56 19.13
C LEU A 278 -3.95 1.11 18.70
N VAL A 279 -4.04 -0.02 18.01
CA VAL A 279 -5.34 -0.61 17.60
C VAL A 279 -6.17 -0.97 18.83
N GLN A 280 -5.55 -1.65 19.80
CA GLN A 280 -6.22 -2.03 21.03
C GLN A 280 -6.75 -0.80 21.81
N ALA A 281 -5.94 0.25 21.93
CA ALA A 281 -6.37 1.48 22.60
C ALA A 281 -7.55 2.14 21.88
N ALA A 282 -7.58 2.16 20.55
CA ALA A 282 -8.71 2.68 19.79
C ALA A 282 -9.98 1.84 19.99
N ASP A 283 -9.85 0.50 20.03
CA ASP A 283 -10.96 -0.42 20.28
C ASP A 283 -11.59 -0.21 21.66
N GLU A 284 -10.76 -0.10 22.71
CA GLU A 284 -11.22 0.21 24.07
C GLU A 284 -11.99 1.53 24.11
N ARG A 285 -11.58 2.54 23.35
CA ARG A 285 -12.29 3.81 23.23
C ARG A 285 -13.60 3.68 22.47
N LEU A 286 -13.63 2.92 21.38
CA LEU A 286 -14.85 2.65 20.63
C LEU A 286 -15.87 1.92 21.53
N TYR A 287 -15.43 0.92 22.26
CA TYR A 287 -16.27 0.23 23.23
C TYR A 287 -16.86 1.18 24.26
N LYS A 288 -16.04 2.09 24.82
CA LYS A 288 -16.49 3.11 25.76
C LYS A 288 -17.54 4.06 25.13
N ALA A 289 -17.32 4.52 23.88
CA ALA A 289 -18.29 5.34 23.16
C ALA A 289 -19.64 4.64 23.02
N LYS A 290 -19.63 3.34 22.71
CA LYS A 290 -20.85 2.51 22.63
C LYS A 290 -21.58 2.38 23.98
N GLN A 291 -20.84 2.20 25.09
CA GLN A 291 -21.40 2.12 26.44
C GLN A 291 -22.00 3.44 26.94
N GLU A 292 -21.38 4.56 26.62
CA GLU A 292 -21.81 5.88 27.07
C GLU A 292 -23.01 6.46 26.31
N GLY A 293 -23.63 5.67 25.42
CA GLY A 293 -24.88 6.03 24.72
C GLY A 293 -24.73 6.25 23.23
N ARG A 294 -23.59 5.85 22.63
CA ARG A 294 -23.32 5.90 21.17
C ARG A 294 -23.33 7.31 20.57
N ASN A 295 -23.28 7.41 19.22
CA ASN A 295 -23.24 8.67 18.48
C ASN A 295 -22.25 9.68 19.04
N ARG A 296 -21.04 9.20 19.36
CA ARG A 296 -19.98 10.02 19.98
C ARG A 296 -18.60 9.52 19.71
N LEU A 297 -17.65 10.41 19.96
CA LEU A 297 -16.25 10.12 20.04
C LEU A 297 -15.85 9.82 21.51
N SER A 298 -15.07 8.78 21.74
CA SER A 298 -14.25 8.59 22.92
C SER A 298 -12.77 8.64 22.54
N ALA A 299 -11.99 9.44 23.23
CA ALA A 299 -10.55 9.65 22.95
C ALA A 299 -9.76 9.69 24.25
N HIS A 300 -8.45 9.43 24.13
CA HIS A 300 -7.50 9.57 25.22
C HIS A 300 -6.11 9.85 24.72
#